data_db6061b8271a5729f60627ca39ef2cde
#
_entry.id   db6061b8271a5729f60627ca39ef2cde
#
_cell.length_a   1.000
_cell.length_b   1.000
_cell.length_c   1.000
_cell.angle_alpha   90.00
_cell.angle_beta   90.00
_cell.angle_gamma   90.00
#
_symmetry.space_group_name_H-M   'P 1'
#
loop_
_entity.id
_entity.type
_entity.pdbx_description
1 polymer ?
#
loop_
_entity_poly.entity_id
_entity_poly.type
_entity_poly.pdbx_seq_one_letter_code
_entity_poly.pdbx_strand_id
1 'polypeptide(L)'
;AEAALKNHHPEIAKMRLLQLLEKRYQSTAYTQAETDINAMDDNALLDEIYLQRRLELSYEGHRWFDIRRMEKNKRPILTREYEGQTYHIEDNYPELTIKIPDEAREANPYL
;
A
#
# COMPACT_ATOMS: atom_id res chain seq x y z
N ALA A 1 -9.70 -7.01 4.57
CA ALA A 1 -8.84 -6.78 5.74
C ALA A 1 -8.74 -5.28 6.08
N GLU A 2 -8.15 -4.44 5.21
CA GLU A 2 -7.89 -3.01 5.50
C GLU A 2 -9.14 -2.22 5.97
N ALA A 3 -10.25 -2.30 5.24
CA ALA A 3 -11.48 -1.59 5.61
C ALA A 3 -12.03 -2.03 6.96
N ALA A 4 -11.89 -3.31 7.31
CA ALA A 4 -12.32 -3.82 8.62
C ALA A 4 -11.45 -3.24 9.74
N LEU A 5 -10.13 -3.22 9.55
CA LEU A 5 -9.21 -2.67 10.54
C LEU A 5 -9.45 -1.17 10.77
N LYS A 6 -9.59 -0.39 9.70
CA LYS A 6 -9.89 1.05 9.78
C LYS A 6 -11.27 1.36 10.40
N ASN A 7 -12.17 0.39 10.38
CA ASN A 7 -13.47 0.48 11.05
C ASN A 7 -13.47 -0.19 12.44
N HIS A 8 -12.30 -0.30 13.09
CA HIS A 8 -12.11 -0.85 14.43
C HIS A 8 -12.60 -2.30 14.62
N HIS A 9 -12.46 -3.13 13.58
CA HIS A 9 -12.75 -4.57 13.61
C HIS A 9 -11.48 -5.41 13.30
N PRO A 10 -10.45 -5.41 14.19
CA PRO A 10 -9.19 -6.09 13.93
C PRO A 10 -9.36 -7.60 13.75
N GLU A 11 -10.27 -8.25 14.46
CA GLU A 11 -10.50 -9.69 14.35
C GLU A 11 -11.01 -10.08 12.95
N ILE A 12 -11.89 -9.25 12.37
CA ILE A 12 -12.35 -9.45 11.00
C ILE A 12 -11.21 -9.21 10.00
N ALA A 13 -10.36 -8.23 10.27
CA ALA A 13 -9.20 -7.93 9.42
C ALA A 13 -8.21 -9.11 9.41
N LYS A 14 -7.85 -9.64 10.59
CA LYS A 14 -6.99 -10.83 10.76
C LYS A 14 -7.57 -12.03 10.02
N MET A 15 -8.83 -12.34 10.26
CA MET A 15 -9.52 -13.46 9.59
C MET A 15 -9.44 -13.35 8.05
N ARG A 16 -9.70 -12.15 7.50
CA ARG A 16 -9.66 -11.94 6.04
C ARG A 16 -8.26 -12.02 5.47
N LEU A 17 -7.25 -11.58 6.22
CA LEU A 17 -5.86 -11.70 5.83
C LEU A 17 -5.42 -13.18 5.82
N LEU A 18 -5.74 -13.91 6.87
CA LEU A 18 -5.42 -15.33 6.99
C LEU A 18 -6.11 -16.18 5.92
N GLN A 19 -7.34 -15.86 5.53
CA GLN A 19 -8.02 -16.53 4.39
C GLN A 19 -7.25 -16.38 3.07
N LEU A 20 -6.60 -15.24 2.84
CA LEU A 20 -5.73 -15.05 1.67
C LEU A 20 -4.47 -15.91 1.79
N LEU A 21 -3.77 -15.81 2.92
CA LEU A 21 -2.49 -16.50 3.14
C LEU A 21 -2.62 -18.03 3.12
N GLU A 22 -3.74 -18.56 3.59
CA GLU A 22 -4.06 -20.00 3.49
C GLU A 22 -4.00 -20.51 2.05
N LYS A 23 -4.36 -19.67 1.07
CA LYS A 23 -4.33 -20.02 -0.36
C LYS A 23 -2.97 -19.78 -1.02
N ARG A 24 -2.07 -19.09 -0.35
CA ARG A 24 -0.75 -18.68 -0.88
C ARG A 24 0.41 -19.43 -0.25
N TYR A 25 0.31 -19.74 1.02
CA TYR A 25 1.39 -20.32 1.78
C TYR A 25 1.28 -21.86 1.87
N GLN A 26 2.43 -22.50 1.95
CA GLN A 26 2.48 -23.91 2.34
C GLN A 26 2.13 -24.04 3.84
N SER A 27 1.67 -25.22 4.25
CA SER A 27 1.11 -25.44 5.60
C SER A 27 2.01 -24.96 6.75
N THR A 28 3.32 -25.22 6.68
CA THR A 28 4.27 -24.79 7.72
C THR A 28 4.43 -23.27 7.77
N ALA A 29 4.54 -22.62 6.61
CA ALA A 29 4.62 -21.17 6.50
C ALA A 29 3.31 -20.49 6.93
N TYR A 30 2.19 -21.10 6.62
CA TYR A 30 0.87 -20.61 7.05
C TYR A 30 0.72 -20.64 8.59
N THR A 31 1.11 -21.75 9.25
CA THR A 31 1.02 -21.86 10.71
C THR A 31 1.87 -20.78 11.42
N GLN A 32 3.06 -20.50 10.88
CA GLN A 32 3.88 -19.41 11.41
C GLN A 32 3.21 -18.04 11.19
N ALA A 33 2.74 -17.77 9.97
CA ALA A 33 2.06 -16.53 9.65
C ALA A 33 0.78 -16.32 10.49
N GLU A 34 0.02 -17.37 10.76
CA GLU A 34 -1.16 -17.33 11.62
C GLU A 34 -0.80 -16.91 13.05
N THR A 35 0.28 -17.49 13.60
CA THR A 35 0.77 -17.13 14.92
C THR A 35 1.20 -15.66 14.98
N ASP A 36 1.97 -15.23 13.99
CA ASP A 36 2.52 -13.88 13.91
C ASP A 36 1.39 -12.83 13.77
N ILE A 37 0.43 -13.06 12.85
CA ILE A 37 -0.69 -12.15 12.61
C ILE A 37 -1.60 -12.05 13.84
N ASN A 38 -1.85 -13.15 14.54
CA ASN A 38 -2.67 -13.13 15.75
C ASN A 38 -2.01 -12.34 16.89
N ALA A 39 -0.68 -12.29 16.94
CA ALA A 39 0.08 -11.51 17.91
C ALA A 39 0.23 -10.02 17.55
N MET A 40 -0.06 -9.61 16.31
CA MET A 40 0.08 -8.23 15.86
C MET A 40 -0.92 -7.29 16.52
N ASP A 41 -0.45 -6.09 16.87
CA ASP A 41 -1.30 -4.93 17.15
C ASP A 41 -1.88 -4.33 15.85
N ASP A 42 -2.75 -3.34 15.98
CA ASP A 42 -3.43 -2.73 14.84
C ASP A 42 -2.47 -2.05 13.85
N ASN A 43 -1.35 -1.48 14.34
CA ASN A 43 -0.35 -0.82 13.48
C ASN A 43 0.45 -1.83 12.68
N ALA A 44 0.95 -2.88 13.33
CA ALA A 44 1.68 -3.97 12.68
C ALA A 44 0.76 -4.72 11.69
N LEU A 45 -0.48 -4.95 12.07
CA LEU A 45 -1.47 -5.58 11.20
C LEU A 45 -1.77 -4.73 9.96
N LEU A 46 -1.83 -3.41 10.08
CA LEU A 46 -2.02 -2.52 8.93
C LEU A 46 -0.83 -2.57 7.98
N ASP A 47 0.39 -2.60 8.50
CA ASP A 47 1.61 -2.71 7.70
C ASP A 47 1.66 -4.04 6.96
N GLU A 48 1.29 -5.13 7.61
CA GLU A 48 1.21 -6.45 6.99
C GLU A 48 0.12 -6.50 5.89
N ILE A 49 -1.05 -5.92 6.13
CA ILE A 49 -2.11 -5.80 5.11
C ILE A 49 -1.61 -5.03 3.89
N TYR A 50 -0.88 -3.94 4.06
CA TYR A 50 -0.30 -3.18 2.96
C TYR A 50 0.77 -3.97 2.20
N LEU A 51 1.59 -4.73 2.92
CA LEU A 51 2.59 -5.62 2.33
C LEU A 51 1.92 -6.70 1.47
N GLN A 52 0.97 -7.43 2.03
CA GLN A 52 0.27 -8.49 1.31
C GLN A 52 -0.51 -7.95 0.10
N ARG A 53 -1.17 -6.80 0.23
CA ARG A 53 -1.81 -6.13 -0.90
C ARG A 53 -0.81 -5.78 -2.01
N ARG A 54 0.39 -5.29 -1.66
CA ARG A 54 1.45 -5.00 -2.63
C ARG A 54 1.91 -6.26 -3.35
N LEU A 55 2.05 -7.38 -2.64
CA LEU A 55 2.46 -8.66 -3.23
C LEU A 55 1.40 -9.23 -4.18
N GLU A 56 0.13 -9.23 -3.75
CA GLU A 56 -0.98 -9.75 -4.55
C GLU A 56 -1.23 -8.95 -5.83
N LEU A 57 -1.16 -7.63 -5.76
CA LEU A 57 -1.48 -6.73 -6.87
C LEU A 57 -0.23 -6.21 -7.59
N SER A 58 0.89 -6.94 -7.48
CA SER A 58 2.12 -6.62 -8.19
C SER A 58 1.88 -6.62 -9.70
N TYR A 59 2.36 -5.57 -10.38
CA TYR A 59 2.22 -5.37 -11.84
C TYR A 59 0.80 -5.08 -12.36
N GLU A 60 -0.20 -4.95 -11.50
CA GLU A 60 -1.58 -4.63 -11.88
C GLU A 60 -1.89 -3.11 -11.91
N GLY A 61 -0.87 -2.26 -11.75
CA GLY A 61 -1.02 -0.80 -11.81
C GLY A 61 -1.62 -0.15 -10.56
N HIS A 62 -1.93 -0.92 -9.50
CA HIS A 62 -2.56 -0.40 -8.28
C HIS A 62 -1.61 0.36 -7.36
N ARG A 63 -0.29 0.14 -7.47
CA ARG A 63 0.71 0.65 -6.51
C ARG A 63 0.69 2.16 -6.35
N TRP A 64 0.55 2.90 -7.44
CA TRP A 64 0.49 4.36 -7.43
C TRP A 64 -0.68 4.89 -6.60
N PHE A 65 -1.86 4.33 -6.82
CA PHE A 65 -3.07 4.72 -6.09
C PHE A 65 -3.00 4.32 -4.62
N ASP A 66 -2.41 3.16 -4.31
CA ASP A 66 -2.20 2.71 -2.93
C ASP A 66 -1.29 3.67 -2.16
N ILE A 67 -0.16 4.07 -2.73
CA ILE A 67 0.75 5.02 -2.09
C ILE A 67 0.06 6.36 -1.82
N ARG A 68 -0.73 6.87 -2.77
CA ARG A 68 -1.44 8.14 -2.60
C ARG A 68 -2.49 8.12 -1.50
N ARG A 69 -3.17 7.00 -1.27
CA ARG A 69 -4.21 6.86 -0.24
C ARG A 69 -3.69 6.45 1.14
N MET A 70 -2.45 5.94 1.22
CA MET A 70 -1.82 5.60 2.49
C MET A 70 -1.65 6.84 3.37
N GLU A 71 -1.68 6.64 4.69
CA GLU A 71 -1.31 7.67 5.66
C GLU A 71 0.16 8.07 5.45
N LYS A 72 0.47 9.34 5.67
CA LYS A 72 1.81 9.89 5.37
C LYS A 72 2.95 9.11 6.03
N ASN A 73 2.77 8.74 7.30
CA ASN A 73 3.74 7.95 8.08
C ASN A 73 3.88 6.49 7.64
N LYS A 74 2.98 6.01 6.80
CA LYS A 74 2.98 4.64 6.25
C LYS A 74 3.44 4.58 4.79
N ARG A 75 3.65 5.73 4.16
CA ARG A 75 4.12 5.80 2.77
C ARG A 75 5.58 5.42 2.67
N PRO A 76 5.96 4.52 1.77
CA PRO A 76 7.37 4.24 1.49
C PRO A 76 8.00 5.42 0.74
N ILE A 77 9.23 5.75 1.06
CA ILE A 77 10.06 6.61 0.21
C ILE A 77 10.29 5.88 -1.11
N LEU A 78 9.85 6.49 -2.20
CA LEU A 78 10.09 5.94 -3.54
C LEU A 78 11.47 6.38 -4.01
N THR A 79 12.34 5.42 -4.27
CA THR A 79 13.69 5.67 -4.78
C THR A 79 13.86 5.05 -6.14
N ARG A 80 14.57 5.73 -7.03
CA ARG A 80 14.98 5.22 -8.33
C ARG A 80 16.43 5.57 -8.58
N GLU A 81 17.21 4.58 -8.98
CA GLU A 81 18.55 4.79 -9.48
C GLU A 81 18.52 4.95 -11.01
N TYR A 82 19.12 6.02 -11.50
CA TYR A 82 19.26 6.29 -12.91
C TYR A 82 20.60 6.99 -13.17
N GLU A 83 21.40 6.45 -14.09
CA GLU A 83 22.74 6.97 -14.46
C GLU A 83 23.67 7.21 -13.26
N GLY A 84 23.65 6.32 -12.25
CA GLY A 84 24.46 6.43 -11.03
C GLY A 84 23.98 7.49 -10.04
N GLN A 85 22.84 8.11 -10.29
CA GLN A 85 22.18 9.04 -9.34
C GLN A 85 20.94 8.39 -8.75
N THR A 86 20.71 8.67 -7.46
CA THR A 86 19.51 8.21 -6.75
C THR A 86 18.50 9.36 -6.64
N TYR A 87 17.33 9.14 -7.20
CA TYR A 87 16.20 10.06 -7.12
C TYR A 87 15.24 9.58 -6.04
N HIS A 88 14.73 10.51 -5.24
CA HIS A 88 13.74 10.24 -4.20
C HIS A 88 12.45 11.01 -4.53
N ILE A 89 11.31 10.36 -4.31
CA ILE A 89 10.02 11.04 -4.29
C ILE A 89 9.57 11.10 -2.83
N GLU A 90 9.53 12.29 -2.28
CA GLU A 90 9.08 12.56 -0.91
C GLU A 90 7.57 12.81 -0.84
N ASP A 91 7.03 12.81 0.37
CA ASP A 91 5.58 12.89 0.66
C ASP A 91 4.88 14.16 0.14
N ASN A 92 5.64 15.24 -0.07
CA ASN A 92 5.12 16.55 -0.46
C ASN A 92 5.37 16.90 -1.93
N TYR A 93 5.80 15.93 -2.74
CA TYR A 93 6.10 16.20 -4.14
C TYR A 93 4.82 16.50 -4.92
N PRO A 94 4.79 17.65 -5.62
CA PRO A 94 3.67 17.97 -6.53
C PRO A 94 3.50 16.92 -7.63
N GLU A 95 4.57 16.17 -7.96
CA GLU A 95 4.58 15.08 -8.92
C GLU A 95 3.70 13.88 -8.52
N LEU A 96 3.35 13.75 -7.24
CA LEU A 96 2.33 12.77 -6.79
C LEU A 96 0.92 13.12 -7.27
N THR A 97 0.73 14.34 -7.76
CA THR A 97 -0.52 14.77 -8.40
C THR A 97 -0.31 14.85 -9.90
N ILE A 98 -1.13 14.17 -10.68
CA ILE A 98 -1.10 14.29 -12.13
C ILE A 98 -1.47 15.74 -12.48
N LYS A 99 -0.54 16.44 -13.10
CA LYS A 99 -0.78 17.82 -13.56
C LYS A 99 -1.81 17.81 -14.70
N ILE A 100 -2.66 18.80 -14.69
CA ILE A 100 -3.53 19.07 -15.85
C ILE A 100 -2.62 19.50 -17.01
N PRO A 101 -2.74 18.89 -18.19
CA PRO A 101 -1.94 19.28 -19.36
C PRO A 101 -2.04 20.79 -19.65
N ASP A 102 -0.94 21.39 -20.07
CA ASP A 102 -0.87 22.83 -20.28
C ASP A 102 -1.87 23.29 -21.36
N GLU A 103 -2.03 22.49 -22.42
CA GLU A 103 -3.04 22.75 -23.47
C GLU A 103 -4.47 22.81 -22.90
N ALA A 104 -4.80 21.97 -21.92
CA ALA A 104 -6.12 22.00 -21.27
C ALA A 104 -6.30 23.26 -20.40
N ARG A 105 -5.22 23.72 -19.76
CA ARG A 105 -5.23 24.96 -18.95
C ARG A 105 -5.31 26.20 -19.82
N GLU A 106 -4.64 26.21 -20.99
CA GLU A 106 -4.73 27.28 -21.96
C GLU A 106 -6.15 27.38 -22.57
N ALA A 107 -6.78 26.23 -22.80
CA ALA A 107 -8.15 26.18 -23.33
C ALA A 107 -9.21 26.56 -22.28
N ASN A 108 -8.93 26.42 -21.00
CA ASN A 108 -9.86 26.74 -19.92
C ASN A 108 -9.13 27.40 -18.73
N PRO A 109 -9.13 28.73 -18.65
CA PRO A 109 -8.44 29.50 -17.58
C PRO A 109 -9.02 29.28 -16.18
N TYR A 110 -10.08 28.52 -16.02
CA TYR A 110 -10.67 28.16 -14.73
C TYR A 110 -10.23 26.81 -14.17
N LEU A 111 -9.28 26.11 -14.85
CA LEU A 111 -8.66 24.86 -14.40
C LEU A 111 -7.42 25.09 -13.56
#